data_54a59d255c371f522907c76ae170bc65
#
_entry.id   54a59d255c371f522907c76ae170bc65
#
_cell.length_a   1.000
_cell.length_b   1.000
_cell.length_c   1.000
_cell.angle_alpha   90.00
_cell.angle_beta   90.00
_cell.angle_gamma   90.00
#
_symmetry.space_group_name_H-M   'P 1'
#
loop_
_entity.id
_entity.type
_entity.pdbx_description
1 polymer ?
#
loop_
_entity_poly.entity_id
_entity_poly.type
_entity_poly.pdbx_seq_one_letter_code
_entity_poly.pdbx_strand_id
1 'polypeptide(L)'
;MDWIQTVIIAIVEGLTEFLPVSSTGHMIIAQNLLGVPQGDPFVHAFTFIIQFGAILSVVCLYWNRFFQYDHTPAPEGSSWWQQLKHKFYFYWLLIVGVIPAVVIGLLAKKSGLLDWLLDSVEVVAIMLVVGGVFMLFCDKLFNKGSEDNKVDERRAFKIGLYQCISVIPGVSRSMATIVGGMTQGLTRRRAAKFSFFLAVPTMAGATLLDLFDLMKEDTAWATGHNIAMLILGCVIAFIVALLAMKWFVDYLTKYGFKAFGIYRIVVGGIIILLLLTGHSLAMVD
;
A
#
# COMPACT_ATOMS: atom_id res chain seq x y z
N MET A 1 1.61 -20.80 12.48
CA MET A 1 0.64 -20.58 11.38
C MET A 1 0.46 -21.85 10.58
N ASP A 2 -0.75 -22.18 10.11
CA ASP A 2 -1.02 -23.35 9.28
C ASP A 2 -1.30 -22.98 7.80
N TRP A 3 -1.51 -23.99 6.95
CA TRP A 3 -1.74 -23.77 5.51
C TRP A 3 -3.04 -23.02 5.20
N ILE A 4 -4.09 -23.22 5.99
CA ILE A 4 -5.38 -22.57 5.80
C ILE A 4 -5.26 -21.08 6.16
N GLN A 5 -4.63 -20.80 7.30
CA GLN A 5 -4.31 -19.42 7.72
C GLN A 5 -3.45 -18.72 6.65
N THR A 6 -2.42 -19.40 6.13
CA THR A 6 -1.55 -18.90 5.04
C THR A 6 -2.38 -18.47 3.82
N VAL A 7 -3.27 -19.33 3.35
CA VAL A 7 -4.09 -19.06 2.15
C VAL A 7 -5.04 -17.90 2.39
N ILE A 8 -5.76 -17.89 3.52
CA ILE A 8 -6.76 -16.85 3.82
C ILE A 8 -6.07 -15.49 3.98
N ILE A 9 -4.98 -15.40 4.75
CA ILE A 9 -4.26 -14.16 4.97
C ILE A 9 -3.69 -13.62 3.66
N ALA A 10 -3.10 -14.48 2.82
CA ALA A 10 -2.58 -14.06 1.52
C ALA A 10 -3.68 -13.58 0.56
N ILE A 11 -4.89 -14.15 0.62
CA ILE A 11 -6.05 -13.66 -0.13
C ILE A 11 -6.47 -12.29 0.39
N VAL A 12 -6.57 -12.10 1.71
CA VAL A 12 -6.94 -10.82 2.33
C VAL A 12 -5.95 -9.74 1.95
N GLU A 13 -4.65 -10.01 2.05
CA GLU A 13 -3.59 -9.08 1.65
C GLU A 13 -3.72 -8.70 0.17
N GLY A 14 -3.77 -9.69 -0.72
CA GLY A 14 -3.90 -9.43 -2.17
C GLY A 14 -5.15 -8.63 -2.56
N LEU A 15 -6.28 -8.86 -1.88
CA LEU A 15 -7.52 -8.12 -2.13
C LEU A 15 -7.43 -6.68 -1.65
N THR A 16 -6.80 -6.41 -0.51
CA THR A 16 -6.96 -5.15 0.22
C THR A 16 -5.80 -4.19 0.04
N GLU A 17 -4.59 -4.65 -0.35
CA GLU A 17 -3.39 -3.82 -0.41
C GLU A 17 -3.52 -2.64 -1.37
N PHE A 18 -4.04 -2.86 -2.56
CA PHE A 18 -4.17 -1.80 -3.57
C PHE A 18 -5.52 -1.08 -3.55
N LEU A 19 -6.51 -1.65 -2.86
CA LEU A 19 -7.80 -1.01 -2.66
C LEU A 19 -7.69 0.07 -1.56
N PRO A 20 -8.49 1.13 -1.63
CA PRO A 20 -8.42 2.21 -0.64
C PRO A 20 -9.16 1.83 0.66
N VAL A 21 -8.96 0.59 1.16
CA VAL A 21 -9.70 0.04 2.32
C VAL A 21 -8.83 -0.24 3.53
N SER A 22 -7.50 -0.10 3.43
CA SER A 22 -6.49 -0.44 4.44
C SER A 22 -6.30 -1.94 4.66
N SER A 23 -5.24 -2.52 4.09
CA SER A 23 -4.85 -3.91 4.31
C SER A 23 -4.60 -4.20 5.79
N THR A 24 -3.91 -3.31 6.51
CA THR A 24 -3.65 -3.43 7.96
C THR A 24 -4.93 -3.73 8.76
N GLY A 25 -6.00 -2.96 8.57
CA GLY A 25 -7.26 -3.21 9.29
C GLY A 25 -7.88 -4.57 8.99
N HIS A 26 -7.74 -5.07 7.77
CA HIS A 26 -8.25 -6.39 7.37
C HIS A 26 -7.36 -7.52 7.87
N MET A 27 -6.04 -7.31 7.90
CA MET A 27 -5.08 -8.27 8.45
C MET A 27 -5.35 -8.49 9.94
N ILE A 28 -5.56 -7.41 10.73
CA ILE A 28 -5.94 -7.51 12.14
C ILE A 28 -7.17 -8.41 12.31
N ILE A 29 -8.25 -8.14 11.57
CA ILE A 29 -9.47 -8.93 11.66
C ILE A 29 -9.20 -10.40 11.27
N ALA A 30 -8.56 -10.62 10.13
CA ALA A 30 -8.32 -11.97 9.61
C ALA A 30 -7.43 -12.79 10.56
N GLN A 31 -6.34 -12.23 11.05
CA GLN A 31 -5.40 -12.90 11.94
C GLN A 31 -6.05 -13.22 13.29
N ASN A 32 -6.80 -12.28 13.88
CA ASN A 32 -7.50 -12.53 15.14
C ASN A 32 -8.62 -13.57 15.00
N LEU A 33 -9.43 -13.52 13.93
CA LEU A 33 -10.49 -14.51 13.67
C LEU A 33 -9.93 -15.91 13.42
N LEU A 34 -8.77 -16.01 12.81
CA LEU A 34 -8.10 -17.29 12.54
C LEU A 34 -7.27 -17.79 13.72
N GLY A 35 -7.17 -17.03 14.83
CA GLY A 35 -6.35 -17.41 15.97
C GLY A 35 -4.87 -17.55 15.62
N VAL A 36 -4.36 -16.67 14.77
CA VAL A 36 -2.93 -16.67 14.41
C VAL A 36 -2.11 -16.27 15.65
N PRO A 37 -1.00 -17.00 15.97
CA PRO A 37 -0.17 -16.68 17.12
C PRO A 37 0.41 -15.27 17.06
N GLN A 38 0.26 -14.53 18.15
CA GLN A 38 0.83 -13.19 18.29
C GLN A 38 2.29 -13.28 18.71
N GLY A 39 3.12 -12.34 18.21
CA GLY A 39 4.55 -12.30 18.55
C GLY A 39 5.37 -13.48 17.98
N ASP A 40 4.82 -14.22 17.02
CA ASP A 40 5.56 -15.28 16.32
C ASP A 40 6.41 -14.64 15.21
N PRO A 41 7.75 -14.75 15.27
CA PRO A 41 8.65 -14.17 14.26
C PRO A 41 8.34 -14.60 12.83
N PHE A 42 7.78 -15.81 12.63
CA PHE A 42 7.37 -16.26 11.31
C PHE A 42 6.11 -15.51 10.82
N VAL A 43 5.14 -15.25 11.71
CA VAL A 43 3.92 -14.50 11.33
C VAL A 43 4.28 -13.07 10.94
N HIS A 44 5.18 -12.44 11.71
CA HIS A 44 5.72 -11.13 11.39
C HIS A 44 6.40 -11.13 10.00
N ALA A 45 7.36 -12.05 9.77
CA ALA A 45 8.00 -12.22 8.47
C ALA A 45 6.99 -12.45 7.34
N PHE A 46 5.99 -13.31 7.56
CA PHE A 46 4.97 -13.65 6.59
C PHE A 46 4.16 -12.42 6.18
N THR A 47 3.70 -11.63 7.14
CA THR A 47 2.88 -10.44 6.90
C THR A 47 3.59 -9.42 6.00
N PHE A 48 4.88 -9.19 6.21
CA PHE A 48 5.65 -8.25 5.37
C PHE A 48 6.07 -8.85 4.01
N ILE A 49 6.46 -10.12 3.99
CA ILE A 49 6.99 -10.74 2.76
C ILE A 49 5.88 -10.98 1.74
N ILE A 50 4.64 -11.34 2.14
CA ILE A 50 3.55 -11.52 1.18
C ILE A 50 3.16 -10.23 0.46
N GLN A 51 3.40 -9.06 1.05
CA GLN A 51 3.27 -7.77 0.38
C GLN A 51 4.16 -7.69 -0.87
N PHE A 52 5.33 -8.33 -0.84
CA PHE A 52 6.20 -8.40 -2.01
C PHE A 52 5.54 -9.14 -3.17
N GLY A 53 4.80 -10.22 -2.89
CA GLY A 53 3.96 -10.90 -3.89
C GLY A 53 2.94 -9.94 -4.53
N ALA A 54 2.25 -9.15 -3.70
CA ALA A 54 1.31 -8.15 -4.18
C ALA A 54 2.02 -7.07 -5.03
N ILE A 55 3.20 -6.57 -4.63
CA ILE A 55 3.97 -5.59 -5.40
C ILE A 55 4.37 -6.12 -6.78
N LEU A 56 4.80 -7.37 -6.87
CA LEU A 56 5.17 -7.99 -8.14
C LEU A 56 4.00 -8.03 -9.13
N SER A 57 2.77 -8.11 -8.64
CA SER A 57 1.59 -8.07 -9.49
C SER A 57 1.42 -6.73 -10.23
N VAL A 58 1.85 -5.60 -9.62
CA VAL A 58 1.89 -4.28 -10.28
C VAL A 58 2.87 -4.29 -11.43
N VAL A 59 4.09 -4.79 -11.18
CA VAL A 59 5.14 -4.85 -12.19
C VAL A 59 4.69 -5.73 -13.36
N CYS A 60 4.07 -6.86 -13.07
CA CYS A 60 3.53 -7.77 -14.09
C CYS A 60 2.39 -7.14 -14.88
N LEU A 61 1.40 -6.53 -14.20
CA LEU A 61 0.23 -5.91 -14.83
C LEU A 61 0.61 -4.73 -15.75
N TYR A 62 1.64 -4.00 -15.36
CA TYR A 62 2.11 -2.82 -16.08
C TYR A 62 3.53 -3.01 -16.63
N TRP A 63 3.87 -4.26 -17.03
CA TRP A 63 5.19 -4.65 -17.52
C TRP A 63 5.78 -3.65 -18.51
N ASN A 64 5.01 -3.30 -19.54
CA ASN A 64 5.44 -2.34 -20.56
C ASN A 64 5.84 -0.98 -19.96
N ARG A 65 5.18 -0.54 -18.88
CA ARG A 65 5.52 0.75 -18.25
C ARG A 65 6.83 0.70 -17.48
N PHE A 66 7.16 -0.45 -16.91
CA PHE A 66 8.41 -0.64 -16.16
C PHE A 66 9.60 -0.96 -17.06
N PHE A 67 9.40 -1.61 -18.21
CA PHE A 67 10.50 -2.08 -19.05
C PHE A 67 10.61 -1.41 -20.42
N GLN A 68 9.70 -0.50 -20.74
CA GLN A 68 9.82 0.35 -21.93
C GLN A 68 10.38 1.72 -21.53
N TYR A 69 11.57 1.99 -22.02
CA TYR A 69 12.23 3.28 -21.82
C TYR A 69 11.81 4.27 -22.91
N ASP A 70 11.98 5.57 -22.65
CA ASP A 70 11.79 6.60 -23.67
C ASP A 70 12.98 6.57 -24.64
N HIS A 71 12.70 6.23 -25.87
CA HIS A 71 13.70 6.17 -26.96
C HIS A 71 13.70 7.45 -27.80
N THR A 72 12.85 8.43 -27.50
CA THR A 72 12.88 9.71 -28.19
C THR A 72 14.18 10.43 -27.89
N PRO A 73 14.80 11.08 -28.88
CA PRO A 73 16.04 11.83 -28.63
C PRO A 73 15.76 12.96 -27.64
N ALA A 74 16.67 13.12 -26.69
CA ALA A 74 16.63 14.26 -25.79
C ALA A 74 16.82 15.56 -26.58
N PRO A 75 16.32 16.72 -26.10
CA PRO A 75 16.53 18.00 -26.76
C PRO A 75 17.99 18.25 -27.08
N GLU A 76 18.28 18.87 -28.24
CA GLU A 76 19.64 19.22 -28.65
C GLU A 76 20.33 20.08 -27.58
N GLY A 77 21.62 19.82 -27.33
CA GLY A 77 22.37 20.51 -26.26
C GLY A 77 22.15 19.98 -24.84
N SER A 78 21.34 18.91 -24.66
CA SER A 78 21.13 18.32 -23.35
C SER A 78 22.46 17.73 -22.77
N SER A 79 22.72 18.02 -21.50
CA SER A 79 23.81 17.37 -20.75
C SER A 79 23.54 15.86 -20.59
N TRP A 80 24.59 15.08 -20.28
CA TRP A 80 24.46 13.64 -20.04
C TRP A 80 23.40 13.31 -18.96
N TRP A 81 23.32 14.07 -17.89
CA TRP A 81 22.30 13.92 -16.85
C TRP A 81 20.88 14.17 -17.35
N GLN A 82 20.71 15.17 -18.22
CA GLN A 82 19.40 15.46 -18.81
C GLN A 82 18.95 14.36 -19.76
N GLN A 83 19.89 13.80 -20.54
CA GLN A 83 19.61 12.64 -21.41
C GLN A 83 19.24 11.40 -20.60
N LEU A 84 19.97 11.10 -19.52
CA LEU A 84 19.67 9.98 -18.62
C LEU A 84 18.29 10.17 -17.96
N LYS A 85 18.03 11.37 -17.43
CA LYS A 85 16.73 11.70 -16.83
C LYS A 85 15.60 11.58 -17.84
N HIS A 86 15.76 12.02 -19.08
CA HIS A 86 14.78 11.89 -20.14
C HIS A 86 14.46 10.41 -20.40
N LYS A 87 15.46 9.59 -20.60
CA LYS A 87 15.33 8.15 -20.86
C LYS A 87 14.63 7.42 -19.72
N PHE A 88 14.92 7.78 -18.46
CA PHE A 88 14.40 7.14 -17.25
C PHE A 88 13.40 8.02 -16.49
N TYR A 89 12.71 8.93 -17.19
CA TYR A 89 11.84 9.92 -16.56
C TYR A 89 10.75 9.31 -15.66
N PHE A 90 10.22 8.17 -16.06
CA PHE A 90 9.24 7.43 -15.24
C PHE A 90 9.82 7.06 -13.87
N TYR A 91 11.01 6.51 -13.84
CA TYR A 91 11.67 6.13 -12.56
C TYR A 91 12.06 7.36 -11.74
N TRP A 92 12.45 8.43 -12.43
CA TRP A 92 12.71 9.70 -11.75
C TRP A 92 11.48 10.23 -11.02
N LEU A 93 10.30 10.15 -11.62
CA LEU A 93 9.04 10.54 -10.97
C LEU A 93 8.72 9.67 -9.75
N LEU A 94 9.00 8.36 -9.81
CA LEU A 94 8.84 7.47 -8.67
C LEU A 94 9.80 7.83 -7.53
N ILE A 95 11.07 8.10 -7.82
CA ILE A 95 12.04 8.53 -6.82
C ILE A 95 11.56 9.82 -6.15
N VAL A 96 11.20 10.84 -6.93
CA VAL A 96 10.69 12.11 -6.39
C VAL A 96 9.45 11.92 -5.53
N GLY A 97 8.55 11.01 -5.91
CA GLY A 97 7.34 10.70 -5.16
C GLY A 97 7.58 9.91 -3.86
N VAL A 98 8.67 9.13 -3.81
CA VAL A 98 9.00 8.33 -2.61
C VAL A 98 9.72 9.17 -1.55
N ILE A 99 10.52 10.17 -1.94
CA ILE A 99 11.36 10.95 -1.03
C ILE A 99 10.59 11.45 0.22
N PRO A 100 9.41 12.10 0.12
CA PRO A 100 8.69 12.57 1.30
C PRO A 100 8.36 11.45 2.29
N ALA A 101 7.89 10.31 1.78
CA ALA A 101 7.50 9.17 2.60
C ALA A 101 8.71 8.50 3.29
N VAL A 102 9.85 8.40 2.60
CA VAL A 102 11.09 7.90 3.19
C VAL A 102 11.56 8.82 4.32
N VAL A 103 11.59 10.13 4.10
CA VAL A 103 12.02 11.09 5.13
C VAL A 103 11.10 11.02 6.35
N ILE A 104 9.79 11.10 6.15
CA ILE A 104 8.82 11.09 7.26
C ILE A 104 8.79 9.72 7.93
N GLY A 105 8.81 8.62 7.19
CA GLY A 105 8.83 7.26 7.74
C GLY A 105 10.06 6.99 8.61
N LEU A 106 11.25 7.38 8.14
CA LEU A 106 12.48 7.23 8.92
C LEU A 106 12.48 8.11 10.18
N LEU A 107 11.95 9.34 10.11
CA LEU A 107 11.80 10.21 11.28
C LEU A 107 10.80 9.62 12.28
N ALA A 108 9.67 9.09 11.81
CA ALA A 108 8.66 8.45 12.63
C ALA A 108 9.22 7.18 13.32
N LYS A 109 9.97 6.33 12.59
CA LYS A 109 10.67 5.16 13.17
C LYS A 109 11.68 5.59 14.24
N LYS A 110 12.52 6.58 13.94
CA LYS A 110 13.55 7.05 14.88
C LYS A 110 12.99 7.70 16.14
N SER A 111 11.81 8.31 16.08
CA SER A 111 11.15 8.94 17.24
C SER A 111 10.34 7.97 18.10
N GLY A 112 10.20 6.70 17.71
CA GLY A 112 9.30 5.73 18.36
C GLY A 112 7.81 5.99 18.08
N LEU A 113 7.48 7.01 17.31
CA LEU A 113 6.09 7.33 16.96
C LEU A 113 5.44 6.22 16.13
N LEU A 114 6.23 5.62 15.23
CA LEU A 114 5.74 4.56 14.36
C LEU A 114 5.32 3.34 15.18
N ASP A 115 6.17 2.90 16.12
CA ASP A 115 5.91 1.74 16.97
C ASP A 115 4.66 1.97 17.83
N TRP A 116 4.55 3.14 18.47
CA TRP A 116 3.35 3.51 19.23
C TRP A 116 2.06 3.53 18.39
N LEU A 117 2.13 3.98 17.13
CA LEU A 117 0.97 4.00 16.24
C LEU A 117 0.59 2.60 15.77
N LEU A 118 1.58 1.76 15.46
CA LEU A 118 1.37 0.40 14.95
C LEU A 118 0.79 -0.52 16.02
N ASP A 119 1.10 -0.30 17.30
CA ASP A 119 0.59 -1.11 18.41
C ASP A 119 -0.90 -0.85 18.74
N SER A 120 -1.55 0.14 18.10
CA SER A 120 -2.91 0.53 18.48
C SER A 120 -3.96 0.12 17.45
N VAL A 121 -4.72 -0.93 17.75
CA VAL A 121 -5.92 -1.34 16.98
C VAL A 121 -6.98 -0.24 16.96
N GLU A 122 -7.08 0.55 18.04
CA GLU A 122 -8.00 1.68 18.17
C GLU A 122 -7.70 2.74 17.11
N VAL A 123 -6.42 3.07 16.92
CA VAL A 123 -5.99 4.03 15.88
C VAL A 123 -6.41 3.51 14.51
N VAL A 124 -6.17 2.24 14.21
CA VAL A 124 -6.58 1.63 12.93
C VAL A 124 -8.09 1.75 12.72
N ALA A 125 -8.88 1.40 13.74
CA ALA A 125 -10.34 1.42 13.66
C ALA A 125 -10.88 2.84 13.47
N ILE A 126 -10.36 3.82 14.22
CA ILE A 126 -10.74 5.23 14.09
C ILE A 126 -10.36 5.75 12.70
N MET A 127 -9.15 5.44 12.20
CA MET A 127 -8.71 5.90 10.89
C MET A 127 -9.48 5.22 9.74
N LEU A 128 -9.95 3.99 9.91
CA LEU A 128 -10.88 3.37 8.96
C LEU A 128 -12.17 4.19 8.86
N VAL A 129 -12.79 4.54 9.99
CA VAL A 129 -14.03 5.31 10.01
C VAL A 129 -13.81 6.73 9.47
N VAL A 130 -12.81 7.44 9.98
CA VAL A 130 -12.50 8.82 9.55
C VAL A 130 -12.17 8.87 8.06
N GLY A 131 -11.31 7.98 7.58
CA GLY A 131 -10.98 7.87 6.16
C GLY A 131 -12.18 7.45 5.33
N GLY A 132 -13.05 6.57 5.85
CA GLY A 132 -14.30 6.18 5.20
C GLY A 132 -15.26 7.37 5.03
N VAL A 133 -15.48 8.15 6.09
CA VAL A 133 -16.30 9.38 6.04
C VAL A 133 -15.71 10.37 5.02
N PHE A 134 -14.40 10.59 5.07
CA PHE A 134 -13.73 11.46 4.09
C PHE A 134 -13.96 11.00 2.65
N MET A 135 -13.92 9.69 2.37
CA MET A 135 -14.14 9.13 1.04
C MET A 135 -15.56 9.38 0.51
N LEU A 136 -16.58 9.54 1.35
CA LEU A 136 -17.94 9.88 0.90
C LEU A 136 -17.99 11.25 0.19
N PHE A 137 -17.04 12.13 0.50
CA PHE A 137 -16.97 13.49 -0.05
C PHE A 137 -15.89 13.66 -1.12
N CYS A 138 -14.93 12.73 -1.23
CA CYS A 138 -13.79 12.83 -2.15
C CYS A 138 -14.18 13.12 -3.59
N ASP A 139 -15.22 12.44 -4.09
CA ASP A 139 -15.65 12.60 -5.49
C ASP A 139 -16.24 13.99 -5.76
N LYS A 140 -16.97 14.55 -4.81
CA LYS A 140 -17.50 15.91 -4.94
C LYS A 140 -16.41 16.98 -4.90
N LEU A 141 -15.39 16.76 -4.09
CA LEU A 141 -14.32 17.73 -3.87
C LEU A 141 -13.26 17.71 -4.97
N PHE A 142 -12.87 16.51 -5.43
CA PHE A 142 -11.64 16.34 -6.21
C PHE A 142 -11.83 15.70 -7.60
N ASN A 143 -13.04 15.28 -7.99
CA ASN A 143 -13.25 14.68 -9.32
C ASN A 143 -13.35 15.75 -10.43
N LYS A 144 -12.33 16.60 -10.52
CA LYS A 144 -12.21 17.68 -11.54
C LYS A 144 -10.96 17.47 -12.42
N GLY A 145 -10.44 16.25 -12.45
CA GLY A 145 -9.23 15.92 -13.20
C GLY A 145 -9.45 15.87 -14.71
N SER A 146 -8.41 16.19 -15.49
CA SER A 146 -8.37 16.06 -16.95
C SER A 146 -7.44 14.92 -17.38
N GLU A 147 -7.80 14.26 -18.49
CA GLU A 147 -6.91 13.28 -19.15
C GLU A 147 -5.67 13.94 -19.78
N ASP A 148 -5.65 15.26 -19.97
CA ASP A 148 -4.48 15.99 -20.44
C ASP A 148 -3.41 16.16 -19.33
N ASN A 149 -3.83 16.11 -18.07
CA ASN A 149 -2.91 16.23 -16.94
C ASN A 149 -2.04 14.98 -16.80
N LYS A 150 -0.75 15.13 -17.04
CA LYS A 150 0.28 14.09 -16.81
C LYS A 150 0.93 14.30 -15.46
N VAL A 151 1.50 13.24 -14.89
CA VAL A 151 2.35 13.36 -13.70
C VAL A 151 3.67 13.97 -14.10
N ASP A 152 4.04 15.06 -13.46
CA ASP A 152 5.34 15.72 -13.49
C ASP A 152 6.00 15.64 -12.10
N GLU A 153 7.20 16.17 -11.93
CA GLU A 153 7.94 16.11 -10.66
C GLU A 153 7.17 16.80 -9.53
N ARG A 154 6.56 17.95 -9.81
CA ARG A 154 5.79 18.71 -8.82
C ARG A 154 4.60 17.92 -8.31
N ARG A 155 3.87 17.28 -9.21
CA ARG A 155 2.74 16.42 -8.87
C ARG A 155 3.20 15.16 -8.14
N ALA A 156 4.27 14.51 -8.63
CA ALA A 156 4.84 13.33 -8.00
C ALA A 156 5.26 13.62 -6.55
N PHE A 157 5.98 14.72 -6.30
CA PHE A 157 6.38 15.15 -4.97
C PHE A 157 5.18 15.42 -4.06
N LYS A 158 4.16 16.13 -4.55
CA LYS A 158 2.94 16.41 -3.78
C LYS A 158 2.16 15.12 -3.45
N ILE A 159 2.07 14.17 -4.39
CA ILE A 159 1.47 12.86 -4.13
C ILE A 159 2.26 12.13 -3.04
N GLY A 160 3.59 12.23 -3.07
CA GLY A 160 4.46 11.72 -2.01
C GLY A 160 4.21 12.36 -0.63
N LEU A 161 3.91 13.66 -0.58
CA LEU A 161 3.48 14.31 0.67
C LEU A 161 2.15 13.75 1.18
N TYR A 162 1.18 13.49 0.30
CA TYR A 162 -0.05 12.79 0.69
C TYR A 162 0.23 11.38 1.19
N GLN A 163 1.19 10.67 0.59
CA GLN A 163 1.60 9.35 1.05
C GLN A 163 2.09 9.36 2.50
N CYS A 164 2.72 10.44 2.99
CA CYS A 164 3.17 10.53 4.38
C CYS A 164 2.04 10.34 5.40
N ILE A 165 0.78 10.67 5.05
CA ILE A 165 -0.38 10.48 5.92
C ILE A 165 -0.60 8.97 6.19
N SER A 166 -0.18 8.09 5.29
CA SER A 166 -0.32 6.65 5.45
C SER A 166 0.65 6.01 6.46
N VAL A 167 1.56 6.77 7.04
CA VAL A 167 2.32 6.38 8.23
C VAL A 167 1.37 6.09 9.40
N ILE A 168 0.20 6.75 9.44
CA ILE A 168 -0.85 6.45 10.41
C ILE A 168 -1.58 5.19 9.95
N PRO A 169 -1.53 4.08 10.73
CA PRO A 169 -2.18 2.82 10.37
C PRO A 169 -3.69 3.00 10.24
N GLY A 170 -4.31 2.26 9.33
CA GLY A 170 -5.73 2.42 9.03
C GLY A 170 -6.07 3.49 7.98
N VAL A 171 -5.19 4.45 7.70
CA VAL A 171 -5.42 5.50 6.68
C VAL A 171 -5.55 4.92 5.27
N SER A 172 -4.79 3.91 4.92
CA SER A 172 -4.60 3.35 3.57
C SER A 172 -3.71 4.21 2.67
N ARG A 173 -2.54 3.65 2.35
CA ARG A 173 -1.57 4.25 1.43
C ARG A 173 -2.19 4.53 0.05
N SER A 174 -2.93 3.56 -0.51
CA SER A 174 -3.60 3.72 -1.80
C SER A 174 -4.64 4.85 -1.78
N MET A 175 -5.45 4.97 -0.72
CA MET A 175 -6.38 6.09 -0.56
C MET A 175 -5.63 7.43 -0.57
N ALA A 176 -4.60 7.58 0.27
CA ALA A 176 -3.85 8.82 0.40
C ALA A 176 -3.23 9.26 -0.93
N THR A 177 -2.58 8.34 -1.65
CA THR A 177 -1.90 8.65 -2.92
C THR A 177 -2.88 8.87 -4.08
N ILE A 178 -4.00 8.14 -4.14
CA ILE A 178 -5.02 8.36 -5.19
C ILE A 178 -5.69 9.71 -4.99
N VAL A 179 -6.12 10.02 -3.76
CA VAL A 179 -6.69 11.34 -3.45
C VAL A 179 -5.66 12.44 -3.71
N GLY A 180 -4.41 12.24 -3.27
CA GLY A 180 -3.30 13.14 -3.57
C GLY A 180 -3.15 13.43 -5.07
N GLY A 181 -3.26 12.41 -5.91
CA GLY A 181 -3.26 12.56 -7.37
C GLY A 181 -4.46 13.37 -7.89
N MET A 182 -5.66 13.09 -7.37
CA MET A 182 -6.88 13.81 -7.77
C MET A 182 -6.82 15.29 -7.37
N THR A 183 -6.27 15.64 -6.21
CA THR A 183 -6.05 17.04 -5.80
C THR A 183 -5.07 17.78 -6.72
N GLN A 184 -4.19 17.05 -7.42
CA GLN A 184 -3.30 17.61 -8.44
C GLN A 184 -3.94 17.64 -9.86
N GLY A 185 -5.24 17.41 -9.96
CA GLY A 185 -5.97 17.46 -11.22
C GLY A 185 -5.84 16.22 -12.09
N LEU A 186 -5.37 15.09 -11.55
CA LEU A 186 -5.39 13.80 -12.25
C LEU A 186 -6.80 13.20 -12.21
N THR A 187 -7.18 12.50 -13.29
CA THR A 187 -8.38 11.66 -13.27
C THR A 187 -8.21 10.52 -12.26
N ARG A 188 -9.31 9.94 -11.76
CA ARG A 188 -9.30 8.77 -10.87
C ARG A 188 -8.41 7.65 -11.43
N ARG A 189 -8.54 7.36 -12.72
CA ARG A 189 -7.78 6.31 -13.40
C ARG A 189 -6.27 6.58 -13.40
N ARG A 190 -5.85 7.82 -13.70
CA ARG A 190 -4.43 8.21 -13.69
C ARG A 190 -3.86 8.23 -12.28
N ALA A 191 -4.62 8.76 -11.33
CA ALA A 191 -4.24 8.78 -9.94
C ALA A 191 -4.05 7.37 -9.36
N ALA A 192 -4.98 6.44 -9.63
CA ALA A 192 -4.86 5.05 -9.20
C ALA A 192 -3.65 4.36 -9.83
N LYS A 193 -3.43 4.51 -11.14
CA LYS A 193 -2.24 3.94 -11.79
C LYS A 193 -0.93 4.47 -11.20
N PHE A 194 -0.82 5.79 -10.98
CA PHE A 194 0.39 6.36 -10.39
C PHE A 194 0.58 5.92 -8.94
N SER A 195 -0.50 5.80 -8.17
CA SER A 195 -0.48 5.22 -6.82
C SER A 195 0.11 3.80 -6.80
N PHE A 196 -0.29 2.95 -7.75
CA PHE A 196 0.27 1.60 -7.88
C PHE A 196 1.76 1.62 -8.24
N PHE A 197 2.15 2.47 -9.19
CA PHE A 197 3.56 2.61 -9.54
C PHE A 197 4.41 3.06 -8.36
N LEU A 198 3.91 4.04 -7.60
CA LEU A 198 4.59 4.57 -6.42
C LEU A 198 4.69 3.55 -5.29
N ALA A 199 3.72 2.62 -5.20
CA ALA A 199 3.74 1.52 -4.25
C ALA A 199 4.98 0.63 -4.40
N VAL A 200 5.41 0.37 -5.64
CA VAL A 200 6.52 -0.55 -5.92
C VAL A 200 7.80 -0.16 -5.17
N PRO A 201 8.39 1.02 -5.37
CA PRO A 201 9.60 1.39 -4.63
C PRO A 201 9.34 1.65 -3.14
N THR A 202 8.16 2.15 -2.76
CA THR A 202 7.85 2.46 -1.35
C THR A 202 7.76 1.19 -0.51
N MET A 203 6.95 0.23 -0.94
CA MET A 203 6.73 -1.01 -0.20
C MET A 203 7.93 -1.95 -0.31
N ALA A 204 8.57 -2.04 -1.49
CA ALA A 204 9.80 -2.82 -1.62
C ALA A 204 10.88 -2.32 -0.67
N GLY A 205 11.03 -0.99 -0.52
CA GLY A 205 11.96 -0.39 0.43
C GLY A 205 11.61 -0.72 1.87
N ALA A 206 10.33 -0.63 2.27
CA ALA A 206 9.87 -0.98 3.61
C ALA A 206 10.10 -2.46 3.90
N THR A 207 9.61 -3.37 3.04
CA THR A 207 9.78 -4.82 3.21
C THR A 207 11.25 -5.23 3.30
N LEU A 208 12.15 -4.60 2.51
CA LEU A 208 13.58 -4.90 2.59
C LEU A 208 14.20 -4.44 3.90
N LEU A 209 13.77 -3.30 4.44
CA LEU A 209 14.24 -2.81 5.75
C LEU A 209 13.76 -3.74 6.88
N ASP A 210 12.48 -4.10 6.89
CA ASP A 210 11.91 -4.97 7.90
C ASP A 210 12.53 -6.38 7.84
N LEU A 211 12.72 -6.93 6.63
CA LEU A 211 13.41 -8.21 6.46
C LEU A 211 14.87 -8.14 6.95
N PHE A 212 15.56 -7.03 6.71
CA PHE A 212 16.93 -6.85 7.17
C PHE A 212 17.01 -6.77 8.71
N ASP A 213 16.07 -6.09 9.36
CA ASP A 213 16.00 -6.01 10.80
C ASP A 213 15.67 -7.39 11.40
N LEU A 214 14.68 -8.09 10.85
CA LEU A 214 14.30 -9.45 11.28
C LEU A 214 15.44 -10.47 11.15
N MET A 215 16.21 -10.40 10.05
CA MET A 215 17.37 -11.30 9.85
C MET A 215 18.52 -11.04 10.81
N LYS A 216 18.59 -9.86 11.43
CA LYS A 216 19.59 -9.57 12.47
C LYS A 216 19.17 -10.11 13.83
N GLU A 217 17.87 -10.14 14.12
CA GLU A 217 17.36 -10.57 15.43
C GLU A 217 17.38 -12.09 15.56
N ASP A 218 16.73 -12.81 14.66
CA ASP A 218 16.69 -14.27 14.65
C ASP A 218 16.34 -14.81 13.27
N THR A 219 16.98 -15.88 12.85
CA THR A 219 16.70 -16.59 11.60
C THR A 219 16.05 -17.97 11.81
N ALA A 220 15.78 -18.36 13.05
CA ALA A 220 15.22 -19.67 13.37
C ALA A 220 13.81 -19.87 12.78
N TRP A 221 13.08 -18.80 12.48
CA TRP A 221 11.79 -18.87 11.79
C TRP A 221 11.90 -19.36 10.34
N ALA A 222 13.07 -19.25 9.69
CA ALA A 222 13.28 -19.59 8.28
C ALA A 222 13.46 -21.10 8.03
N THR A 223 12.56 -21.92 8.58
CA THR A 223 12.53 -23.37 8.32
C THR A 223 12.03 -23.67 6.90
N GLY A 224 12.36 -24.86 6.38
CA GLY A 224 11.88 -25.29 5.05
C GLY A 224 10.33 -25.27 4.93
N HIS A 225 9.62 -25.58 6.01
CA HIS A 225 8.16 -25.53 6.08
C HIS A 225 7.66 -24.08 5.97
N ASN A 226 8.22 -23.15 6.76
CA ASN A 226 7.87 -21.75 6.76
C ASN A 226 8.18 -21.07 5.41
N ILE A 227 9.32 -21.41 4.80
CA ILE A 227 9.68 -20.92 3.46
C ILE A 227 8.65 -21.38 2.42
N ALA A 228 8.19 -22.63 2.48
CA ALA A 228 7.15 -23.12 1.58
C ALA A 228 5.82 -22.34 1.76
N MET A 229 5.43 -22.05 3.00
CA MET A 229 4.25 -21.21 3.29
C MET A 229 4.42 -19.76 2.77
N LEU A 230 5.61 -19.16 2.92
CA LEU A 230 5.92 -17.84 2.36
C LEU A 230 5.79 -17.82 0.85
N ILE A 231 6.36 -18.79 0.16
CA ILE A 231 6.27 -18.89 -1.31
C ILE A 231 4.80 -19.02 -1.73
N LEU A 232 4.04 -19.90 -1.08
CA LEU A 232 2.61 -20.07 -1.36
C LEU A 232 1.84 -18.77 -1.12
N GLY A 233 2.07 -18.10 0.01
CA GLY A 233 1.45 -16.82 0.35
C GLY A 233 1.76 -15.74 -0.69
N CYS A 234 3.02 -15.59 -1.10
CA CYS A 234 3.42 -14.65 -2.15
C CYS A 234 2.73 -14.93 -3.49
N VAL A 235 2.63 -16.20 -3.90
CA VAL A 235 1.97 -16.59 -5.16
C VAL A 235 0.47 -16.25 -5.09
N ILE A 236 -0.19 -16.55 -3.98
CA ILE A 236 -1.61 -16.24 -3.79
C ILE A 236 -1.84 -14.73 -3.77
N ALA A 237 -1.07 -13.99 -2.96
CA ALA A 237 -1.17 -12.53 -2.88
C ALA A 237 -0.93 -11.89 -4.25
N PHE A 238 0.05 -12.38 -5.03
CA PHE A 238 0.31 -11.95 -6.40
C PHE A 238 -0.91 -12.12 -7.31
N ILE A 239 -1.48 -13.33 -7.37
CA ILE A 239 -2.61 -13.63 -8.26
C ILE A 239 -3.83 -12.80 -7.87
N VAL A 240 -4.15 -12.78 -6.58
CA VAL A 240 -5.33 -12.07 -6.04
C VAL A 240 -5.17 -10.56 -6.25
N ALA A 241 -4.01 -9.98 -5.93
CA ALA A 241 -3.75 -8.56 -6.15
C ALA A 241 -3.84 -8.16 -7.62
N LEU A 242 -3.34 -9.00 -8.53
CA LEU A 242 -3.44 -8.76 -9.98
C LEU A 242 -4.88 -8.67 -10.46
N LEU A 243 -5.73 -9.58 -9.99
CA LEU A 243 -7.17 -9.59 -10.32
C LEU A 243 -7.90 -8.41 -9.67
N ALA A 244 -7.62 -8.16 -8.38
CA ALA A 244 -8.21 -7.06 -7.62
C ALA A 244 -7.90 -5.68 -8.25
N MET A 245 -6.66 -5.43 -8.65
CA MET A 245 -6.27 -4.16 -9.29
C MET A 245 -6.97 -3.91 -10.62
N LYS A 246 -7.10 -4.95 -11.47
CA LYS A 246 -7.82 -4.82 -12.75
C LYS A 246 -9.26 -4.38 -12.53
N TRP A 247 -9.96 -5.09 -11.64
CA TRP A 247 -11.33 -4.76 -11.29
C TRP A 247 -11.44 -3.38 -10.63
N PHE A 248 -10.55 -3.08 -9.71
CA PHE A 248 -10.58 -1.84 -8.90
C PHE A 248 -10.46 -0.58 -9.76
N VAL A 249 -9.53 -0.55 -10.73
CA VAL A 249 -9.35 0.64 -11.58
C VAL A 249 -10.61 0.93 -12.38
N ASP A 250 -11.25 -0.09 -12.94
CA ASP A 250 -12.48 0.08 -13.71
C ASP A 250 -13.65 0.50 -12.82
N TYR A 251 -13.77 -0.13 -11.65
CA TYR A 251 -14.79 0.22 -10.67
C TYR A 251 -14.63 1.66 -10.16
N LEU A 252 -13.43 2.05 -9.73
CA LEU A 252 -13.14 3.40 -9.24
C LEU A 252 -13.41 4.46 -10.31
N THR A 253 -13.03 4.18 -11.54
CA THR A 253 -13.25 5.11 -12.66
C THR A 253 -14.75 5.35 -12.88
N LYS A 254 -15.56 4.30 -12.81
CA LYS A 254 -17.00 4.36 -13.08
C LYS A 254 -17.82 4.87 -11.89
N TYR A 255 -17.54 4.36 -10.69
CA TYR A 255 -18.40 4.54 -9.52
C TYR A 255 -17.81 5.43 -8.41
N GLY A 256 -16.49 5.71 -8.46
CA GLY A 256 -15.80 6.54 -7.47
C GLY A 256 -15.55 5.86 -6.14
N PHE A 257 -15.39 6.66 -5.09
CA PHE A 257 -14.94 6.21 -3.76
C PHE A 257 -16.07 5.80 -2.81
N LYS A 258 -17.31 6.20 -3.08
CA LYS A 258 -18.42 6.12 -2.11
C LYS A 258 -18.60 4.73 -1.50
N ALA A 259 -18.57 3.67 -2.31
CA ALA A 259 -18.75 2.30 -1.83
C ALA A 259 -17.61 1.87 -0.89
N PHE A 260 -16.36 2.23 -1.23
CA PHE A 260 -15.21 1.97 -0.36
C PHE A 260 -15.29 2.75 0.95
N GLY A 261 -15.81 3.99 0.91
CA GLY A 261 -16.05 4.80 2.10
C GLY A 261 -17.05 4.14 3.05
N ILE A 262 -18.19 3.71 2.53
CA ILE A 262 -19.23 2.98 3.32
C ILE A 262 -18.62 1.69 3.90
N TYR A 263 -17.93 0.91 3.08
CA TYR A 263 -17.29 -0.33 3.51
C TYR A 263 -16.31 -0.10 4.67
N ARG A 264 -15.45 0.91 4.58
CA ARG A 264 -14.49 1.27 5.65
C ARG A 264 -15.19 1.67 6.95
N ILE A 265 -16.29 2.45 6.86
CA ILE A 265 -17.07 2.84 8.05
C ILE A 265 -17.65 1.59 8.73
N VAL A 266 -18.18 0.64 7.94
CA VAL A 266 -18.74 -0.61 8.48
C VAL A 266 -17.64 -1.44 9.14
N VAL A 267 -16.50 -1.66 8.46
CA VAL A 267 -15.39 -2.46 9.00
C VAL A 267 -14.81 -1.80 10.25
N GLY A 268 -14.51 -0.50 10.22
CA GLY A 268 -14.00 0.22 11.38
C GLY A 268 -14.99 0.25 12.54
N GLY A 269 -16.30 0.40 12.24
CA GLY A 269 -17.37 0.32 13.21
C GLY A 269 -17.47 -1.05 13.89
N ILE A 270 -17.29 -2.13 13.15
CA ILE A 270 -17.24 -3.50 13.70
C ILE A 270 -16.04 -3.64 14.64
N ILE A 271 -14.84 -3.18 14.26
CA ILE A 271 -13.66 -3.24 15.13
C ILE A 271 -13.92 -2.46 16.42
N ILE A 272 -14.42 -1.22 16.33
CA ILE A 272 -14.75 -0.40 17.51
C ILE A 272 -15.76 -1.12 18.42
N LEU A 273 -16.81 -1.71 17.83
CA LEU A 273 -17.82 -2.43 18.60
C LEU A 273 -17.22 -3.65 19.33
N LEU A 274 -16.35 -4.41 18.68
CA LEU A 274 -15.65 -5.55 19.30
C LEU A 274 -14.79 -5.08 20.47
N LEU A 275 -14.02 -4.01 20.31
CA LEU A 275 -13.21 -3.44 21.40
C LEU A 275 -14.07 -2.96 22.56
N LEU A 276 -15.19 -2.28 22.31
CA LEU A 276 -16.11 -1.81 23.36
C LEU A 276 -16.82 -2.94 24.09
N THR A 277 -17.00 -4.10 23.46
CA THR A 277 -17.60 -5.30 24.08
C THR A 277 -16.59 -6.17 24.82
N GLY A 278 -15.33 -5.70 24.96
CA GLY A 278 -14.30 -6.37 25.73
C GLY A 278 -13.56 -7.49 24.98
N HIS A 279 -13.70 -7.56 23.65
CA HIS A 279 -12.87 -8.45 22.85
C HIS A 279 -11.48 -7.80 22.64
N SER A 280 -10.45 -8.47 23.11
CA SER A 280 -9.08 -8.05 22.83
C SER A 280 -8.75 -8.40 21.36
N LEU A 281 -8.65 -7.40 20.53
CA LEU A 281 -8.04 -7.53 19.21
C LEU A 281 -6.61 -7.03 19.35
N ALA A 282 -5.64 -7.80 18.87
CA ALA A 282 -4.25 -7.38 18.91
C ALA A 282 -3.73 -7.16 17.48
N MET A 283 -2.77 -6.26 17.38
CA MET A 283 -1.90 -6.20 16.22
C MET A 283 -1.06 -7.48 16.23
N VAL A 284 -1.05 -8.20 15.12
CA VAL A 284 -0.24 -9.42 14.99
C VAL A 284 1.00 -9.00 14.21
N ASP A 285 1.98 -8.52 14.93
CA ASP A 285 3.31 -8.17 14.43
C ASP A 285 4.35 -9.13 14.99
#